data_e2f03611cb92da7691dd612efb9a358d
#
_entry.id   e2f03611cb92da7691dd612efb9a358d
#
_cell.length_a   1.000
_cell.length_b   1.000
_cell.length_c   1.000
_cell.angle_alpha   90.00
_cell.angle_beta   90.00
_cell.angle_gamma   90.00
#
_symmetry.space_group_name_H-M   'P 1'
#
loop_
_entity.id
_entity.type
_entity.pdbx_description
1 polymer ?
#
loop_
_entity_poly.entity_id
_entity_poly.type
_entity_poly.pdbx_seq_one_letter_code
_entity_poly.pdbx_strand_id
1 'polypeptide(L)'
;MDRFRHVPVTLHSPFVETCNEVGSDGERYMRTMFEKAMRWYHLFGATSMVMHTHQGAFPLELRSEKQKRSEEMILQTAEWAAREGISLTVENVGYPLKQNVLFDQEEYTQLIRRLPRSVGALIDTGHAMANGWDIPGLVETLGDRIRGYHLHNTDDSHDLHRPIYEDGWNYSAEQMDALLCCIHRLSPEADLILEYAPGPHINQALFDSELKRMQLVWENQRTTS
;
A
#
# COMPACT_ATOMS: atom_id res chain seq x y z
N MET A 1 25.27 -2.76 -8.92
CA MET A 1 24.21 -3.68 -8.47
C MET A 1 24.58 -4.54 -7.26
N ASP A 2 25.85 -4.83 -7.02
CA ASP A 2 26.26 -5.72 -5.88
C ASP A 2 25.93 -5.16 -4.48
N ARG A 3 25.75 -3.85 -4.34
CA ARG A 3 25.45 -3.19 -3.06
C ARG A 3 24.09 -3.57 -2.45
N PHE A 4 23.14 -4.02 -3.26
CA PHE A 4 21.76 -4.27 -2.85
C PHE A 4 21.35 -5.75 -2.89
N ARG A 5 22.30 -6.66 -3.15
CA ARG A 5 22.01 -8.11 -3.31
C ARG A 5 21.43 -8.80 -2.06
N HIS A 6 21.48 -8.12 -0.91
CA HIS A 6 20.99 -8.68 0.37
C HIS A 6 19.88 -7.84 1.00
N VAL A 7 19.36 -6.84 0.27
CA VAL A 7 18.28 -5.99 0.74
C VAL A 7 16.98 -6.47 0.11
N PRO A 8 15.91 -6.72 0.88
CA PRO A 8 14.60 -6.99 0.31
C PRO A 8 14.18 -5.87 -0.66
N VAL A 9 13.63 -6.24 -1.80
CA VAL A 9 13.16 -5.29 -2.81
C VAL A 9 11.67 -5.48 -2.98
N THR A 10 10.90 -4.45 -2.74
CA THR A 10 9.49 -4.39 -3.12
C THR A 10 9.36 -3.68 -4.46
N LEU A 11 8.61 -4.27 -5.38
CA LEU A 11 8.34 -3.69 -6.68
C LEU A 11 6.93 -3.12 -6.70
N HIS A 12 6.79 -1.83 -6.97
CA HIS A 12 5.48 -1.27 -7.27
C HIS A 12 5.10 -1.58 -8.73
N SER A 13 3.90 -2.14 -8.95
CA SER A 13 3.39 -2.35 -10.30
C SER A 13 3.11 -1.00 -10.98
N PRO A 14 3.03 -0.95 -12.30
CA PRO A 14 2.67 0.27 -13.00
C PRO A 14 1.31 0.82 -12.57
N PHE A 15 1.18 2.15 -12.45
CA PHE A 15 -0.08 2.85 -12.20
C PHE A 15 -0.97 2.75 -13.45
N VAL A 16 -1.76 1.70 -13.52
CA VAL A 16 -2.66 1.44 -14.63
C VAL A 16 -4.07 1.15 -14.12
N GLU A 17 -5.07 1.59 -14.88
CA GLU A 17 -6.46 1.35 -14.52
C GLU A 17 -6.79 -0.15 -14.49
N THR A 18 -7.32 -0.62 -13.37
CA THR A 18 -7.76 -2.02 -13.19
C THR A 18 -9.19 -2.25 -13.60
N CYS A 19 -10.01 -1.18 -13.64
CA CYS A 19 -11.44 -1.25 -13.93
C CYS A 19 -11.76 -1.18 -15.44
N ASN A 20 -10.84 -1.61 -16.29
CA ASN A 20 -11.05 -1.60 -17.74
C ASN A 20 -12.14 -2.58 -18.18
N GLU A 21 -12.79 -2.27 -19.30
CA GLU A 21 -13.72 -3.18 -19.96
C GLU A 21 -12.99 -4.40 -20.51
N VAL A 22 -13.57 -5.58 -20.31
CA VAL A 22 -13.02 -6.84 -20.82
C VAL A 22 -12.90 -6.77 -22.37
N GLY A 23 -11.74 -7.13 -22.90
CA GLY A 23 -11.42 -7.06 -24.32
C GLY A 23 -11.08 -5.68 -24.86
N SER A 24 -11.06 -4.63 -23.99
CA SER A 24 -10.68 -3.27 -24.40
C SER A 24 -9.17 -3.13 -24.63
N ASP A 25 -8.78 -2.03 -25.28
CA ASP A 25 -7.37 -1.66 -25.41
C ASP A 25 -6.75 -1.34 -24.04
N GLY A 26 -7.52 -0.77 -23.13
CA GLY A 26 -7.10 -0.49 -21.75
C GLY A 26 -6.74 -1.77 -20.99
N GLU A 27 -7.57 -2.82 -21.09
CA GLU A 27 -7.27 -4.11 -20.48
C GLU A 27 -6.01 -4.73 -21.09
N ARG A 28 -5.88 -4.73 -22.40
CA ARG A 28 -4.66 -5.26 -23.08
C ARG A 28 -3.40 -4.51 -22.66
N TYR A 29 -3.48 -3.18 -22.57
CA TYR A 29 -2.38 -2.34 -22.10
C TYR A 29 -2.00 -2.69 -20.66
N MET A 30 -2.99 -2.75 -19.76
CA MET A 30 -2.78 -3.11 -18.36
C MET A 30 -2.09 -4.49 -18.24
N ARG A 31 -2.60 -5.52 -18.91
CA ARG A 31 -1.99 -6.87 -18.91
C ARG A 31 -0.54 -6.84 -19.38
N THR A 32 -0.25 -6.10 -20.45
CA THR A 32 1.12 -5.93 -20.96
C THR A 32 2.03 -5.27 -19.93
N MET A 33 1.52 -4.29 -19.19
CA MET A 33 2.30 -3.59 -18.16
C MET A 33 2.56 -4.48 -16.94
N PHE A 34 1.56 -5.26 -16.50
CA PHE A 34 1.76 -6.26 -15.42
C PHE A 34 2.74 -7.35 -15.82
N GLU A 35 2.68 -7.83 -17.07
CA GLU A 35 3.65 -8.81 -17.58
C GLU A 35 5.08 -8.28 -17.51
N LYS A 36 5.28 -7.02 -17.88
CA LYS A 36 6.59 -6.35 -17.74
C LYS A 36 7.01 -6.26 -16.26
N ALA A 37 6.10 -5.87 -15.36
CA ALA A 37 6.39 -5.78 -13.92
C ALA A 37 6.80 -7.14 -13.35
N MET A 38 6.13 -8.24 -13.72
CA MET A 38 6.47 -9.59 -13.29
C MET A 38 7.87 -10.01 -13.77
N ARG A 39 8.25 -9.64 -15.00
CA ARG A 39 9.62 -9.86 -15.49
C ARG A 39 10.66 -9.06 -14.68
N TRP A 40 10.34 -7.82 -14.31
CA TRP A 40 11.20 -6.99 -13.47
C TRP A 40 11.30 -7.54 -12.05
N TYR A 41 10.20 -8.07 -11.51
CA TYR A 41 10.19 -8.74 -10.20
C TYR A 41 11.26 -9.84 -10.16
N HIS A 42 11.29 -10.74 -11.12
CA HIS A 42 12.29 -11.80 -11.20
C HIS A 42 13.71 -11.28 -11.48
N LEU A 43 13.83 -10.28 -12.36
CA LEU A 43 15.13 -9.70 -12.71
C LEU A 43 15.82 -9.03 -11.51
N PHE A 44 15.07 -8.36 -10.67
CA PHE A 44 15.59 -7.69 -9.47
C PHE A 44 15.61 -8.60 -8.23
N GLY A 45 15.04 -9.78 -8.31
CA GLY A 45 14.87 -10.65 -7.14
C GLY A 45 13.96 -10.02 -6.09
N ALA A 46 12.89 -9.34 -6.54
CA ALA A 46 11.95 -8.72 -5.64
C ALA A 46 11.26 -9.75 -4.73
N THR A 47 10.90 -9.35 -3.53
CA THR A 47 10.25 -10.18 -2.52
C THR A 47 8.73 -9.98 -2.50
N SER A 48 8.27 -8.83 -2.96
CA SER A 48 6.86 -8.46 -3.03
C SER A 48 6.58 -7.56 -4.25
N MET A 49 5.38 -7.66 -4.81
CA MET A 49 4.86 -6.77 -5.84
C MET A 49 3.56 -6.13 -5.37
N VAL A 50 3.50 -4.80 -5.42
CA VAL A 50 2.34 -4.01 -5.00
C VAL A 50 1.48 -3.69 -6.22
N MET A 51 0.16 -3.75 -6.09
CA MET A 51 -0.79 -3.24 -7.07
C MET A 51 -1.89 -2.41 -6.40
N HIS A 52 -2.31 -1.34 -7.05
CA HIS A 52 -3.46 -0.54 -6.65
C HIS A 52 -4.79 -1.25 -6.90
N THR A 53 -5.81 -0.94 -6.09
CA THR A 53 -7.19 -1.38 -6.36
C THR A 53 -7.74 -0.76 -7.65
N HIS A 54 -7.36 0.48 -7.96
CA HIS A 54 -7.78 1.18 -9.18
C HIS A 54 -6.88 2.38 -9.45
N GLN A 55 -7.11 3.05 -10.57
CA GLN A 55 -6.41 4.28 -10.94
C GLN A 55 -7.39 5.26 -11.61
N GLY A 56 -7.23 6.54 -11.31
CA GLY A 56 -8.02 7.61 -11.93
C GLY A 56 -9.43 7.82 -11.37
N ALA A 57 -10.04 8.91 -11.79
CA ALA A 57 -11.41 9.27 -11.41
C ALA A 57 -12.45 8.52 -12.25
N PHE A 58 -13.64 8.37 -11.71
CA PHE A 58 -14.76 7.74 -12.39
C PHE A 58 -16.10 8.41 -12.02
N PRO A 59 -17.13 8.35 -12.89
CA PRO A 59 -18.47 8.75 -12.57
C PRO A 59 -19.06 7.90 -11.44
N LEU A 60 -19.69 8.53 -10.43
CA LEU A 60 -20.20 7.81 -9.25
C LEU A 60 -21.22 6.74 -9.59
N GLU A 61 -22.03 6.96 -10.62
CA GLU A 61 -23.00 5.98 -11.11
C GLU A 61 -22.38 4.69 -11.62
N LEU A 62 -21.09 4.71 -11.98
CA LEU A 62 -20.34 3.53 -12.43
C LEU A 62 -19.56 2.85 -11.30
N ARG A 63 -19.61 3.38 -10.06
CA ARG A 63 -18.78 2.87 -8.95
C ARG A 63 -18.94 1.36 -8.73
N SER A 64 -20.18 0.89 -8.64
CA SER A 64 -20.44 -0.53 -8.38
C SER A 64 -19.94 -1.45 -9.51
N GLU A 65 -20.10 -1.03 -10.78
CA GLU A 65 -19.58 -1.76 -11.92
C GLU A 65 -18.05 -1.79 -11.92
N LYS A 66 -17.41 -0.65 -11.62
CA LYS A 66 -15.97 -0.54 -11.53
C LYS A 66 -15.38 -1.34 -10.37
N GLN A 67 -16.04 -1.37 -9.21
CA GLN A 67 -15.64 -2.24 -8.10
C GLN A 67 -15.60 -3.70 -8.52
N LYS A 68 -16.66 -4.18 -9.16
CA LYS A 68 -16.72 -5.55 -9.65
C LYS A 68 -15.60 -5.86 -10.64
N ARG A 69 -15.36 -4.98 -11.60
CA ARG A 69 -14.27 -5.15 -12.59
C ARG A 69 -12.89 -5.15 -11.94
N SER A 70 -12.65 -4.23 -10.98
CA SER A 70 -11.41 -4.18 -10.21
C SER A 70 -11.19 -5.48 -9.45
N GLU A 71 -12.19 -5.97 -8.72
CA GLU A 71 -12.11 -7.21 -7.97
C GLU A 71 -11.82 -8.42 -8.89
N GLU A 72 -12.50 -8.54 -10.02
CA GLU A 72 -12.25 -9.58 -11.03
C GLU A 72 -10.80 -9.51 -11.55
N MET A 73 -10.31 -8.31 -11.83
CA MET A 73 -8.96 -8.10 -12.32
C MET A 73 -7.89 -8.41 -11.27
N ILE A 74 -8.13 -8.01 -10.01
CA ILE A 74 -7.23 -8.34 -8.90
C ILE A 74 -7.15 -9.86 -8.72
N LEU A 75 -8.27 -10.57 -8.76
CA LEU A 75 -8.31 -12.03 -8.69
C LEU A 75 -7.53 -12.69 -9.84
N GLN A 76 -7.73 -12.25 -11.08
CA GLN A 76 -6.99 -12.76 -12.24
C GLN A 76 -5.49 -12.50 -12.14
N THR A 77 -5.11 -11.29 -11.65
CA THR A 77 -3.71 -10.92 -11.43
C THR A 77 -3.10 -11.76 -10.30
N ALA A 78 -3.86 -12.03 -9.24
CA ALA A 78 -3.44 -12.88 -8.12
C ALA A 78 -3.17 -14.33 -8.59
N GLU A 79 -4.04 -14.89 -9.42
CA GLU A 79 -3.84 -16.22 -10.00
C GLU A 79 -2.61 -16.25 -10.93
N TRP A 80 -2.41 -15.20 -11.70
CA TRP A 80 -1.25 -15.09 -12.56
C TRP A 80 0.04 -14.96 -11.75
N ALA A 81 0.08 -14.05 -10.77
CA ALA A 81 1.21 -13.88 -9.86
C ALA A 81 1.55 -15.20 -9.13
N ALA A 82 0.55 -15.94 -8.67
CA ALA A 82 0.76 -17.24 -8.02
C ALA A 82 1.42 -18.27 -8.94
N ARG A 83 1.02 -18.32 -10.22
CA ARG A 83 1.66 -19.21 -11.22
C ARG A 83 3.12 -18.85 -11.48
N GLU A 84 3.45 -17.57 -11.41
CA GLU A 84 4.81 -17.06 -11.60
C GLU A 84 5.65 -17.05 -10.30
N GLY A 85 5.08 -17.51 -9.17
CA GLY A 85 5.76 -17.51 -7.88
C GLY A 85 5.98 -16.11 -7.28
N ILE A 86 5.12 -15.14 -7.62
CA ILE A 86 5.20 -13.75 -7.19
C ILE A 86 4.31 -13.53 -5.97
N SER A 87 4.88 -12.94 -4.91
CA SER A 87 4.12 -12.46 -3.77
C SER A 87 3.42 -11.14 -4.13
N LEU A 88 2.09 -11.14 -4.16
CA LEU A 88 1.28 -9.96 -4.51
C LEU A 88 0.68 -9.32 -3.26
N THR A 89 0.72 -8.00 -3.19
CA THR A 89 -0.02 -7.18 -2.22
C THR A 89 -0.94 -6.21 -2.95
N VAL A 90 -2.11 -5.98 -2.38
CA VAL A 90 -3.10 -5.02 -2.90
C VAL A 90 -3.12 -3.82 -1.99
N GLU A 91 -2.96 -2.65 -2.56
CA GLU A 91 -2.87 -1.37 -1.85
C GLU A 91 -4.19 -0.63 -1.87
N ASN A 92 -4.56 -0.04 -0.71
CA ASN A 92 -5.65 0.92 -0.64
C ASN A 92 -5.26 2.22 -1.34
N VAL A 93 -6.20 2.82 -2.05
CA VAL A 93 -5.95 4.04 -2.82
C VAL A 93 -6.71 5.22 -2.23
N GLY A 94 -6.04 6.36 -2.13
CA GLY A 94 -6.61 7.65 -1.75
C GLY A 94 -6.74 8.60 -2.95
N TYR A 95 -7.77 9.45 -2.90
CA TYR A 95 -7.94 10.51 -3.89
C TYR A 95 -8.41 11.79 -3.23
N PRO A 96 -8.03 12.96 -3.79
CA PRO A 96 -8.42 14.27 -3.28
C PRO A 96 -9.94 14.48 -3.19
N LEU A 97 -10.67 13.78 -4.06
CA LEU A 97 -12.13 13.78 -4.04
C LEU A 97 -12.60 12.46 -3.42
N LYS A 98 -13.05 12.48 -2.16
CA LYS A 98 -13.54 11.30 -1.42
C LYS A 98 -14.58 10.48 -2.20
N GLN A 99 -15.35 11.11 -3.07
CA GLN A 99 -16.32 10.46 -3.96
C GLN A 99 -15.69 9.57 -5.04
N ASN A 100 -14.39 9.69 -5.28
CA ASN A 100 -13.67 8.88 -6.27
C ASN A 100 -12.93 7.70 -5.64
N VAL A 101 -13.12 7.45 -4.36
CA VAL A 101 -12.59 6.27 -3.68
C VAL A 101 -13.43 5.06 -4.07
N LEU A 102 -12.79 4.11 -4.77
CA LEU A 102 -13.49 2.95 -5.30
C LEU A 102 -13.93 1.98 -4.20
N PHE A 103 -13.06 1.73 -3.22
CA PHE A 103 -13.34 0.92 -2.04
C PHE A 103 -13.18 1.77 -0.79
N ASP A 104 -14.21 1.85 0.05
CA ASP A 104 -14.08 2.37 1.40
C ASP A 104 -13.38 1.35 2.31
N GLN A 105 -13.15 1.69 3.58
CA GLN A 105 -12.42 0.84 4.52
C GLN A 105 -13.04 -0.55 4.67
N GLU A 106 -14.37 -0.62 4.81
CA GLU A 106 -15.08 -1.90 4.98
C GLU A 106 -15.04 -2.72 3.69
N GLU A 107 -15.29 -2.08 2.54
CA GLU A 107 -15.24 -2.72 1.23
C GLU A 107 -13.83 -3.23 0.89
N TYR A 108 -12.79 -2.45 1.20
CA TYR A 108 -11.39 -2.88 1.07
C TYR A 108 -11.08 -4.08 1.98
N THR A 109 -11.52 -4.01 3.23
CA THR A 109 -11.36 -5.12 4.18
C THR A 109 -12.01 -6.40 3.66
N GLN A 110 -13.24 -6.29 3.13
CA GLN A 110 -13.95 -7.42 2.54
C GLN A 110 -13.26 -7.94 1.27
N LEU A 111 -12.76 -7.06 0.41
CA LEU A 111 -11.96 -7.44 -0.75
C LEU A 111 -10.76 -8.30 -0.32
N ILE A 112 -9.94 -7.81 0.61
CA ILE A 112 -8.76 -8.55 1.10
C ILE A 112 -9.14 -9.92 1.70
N ARG A 113 -10.25 -10.01 2.42
CA ARG A 113 -10.73 -11.27 2.99
C ARG A 113 -11.17 -12.30 1.94
N ARG A 114 -11.72 -11.83 0.81
CA ARG A 114 -12.13 -12.71 -0.31
C ARG A 114 -10.95 -13.18 -1.17
N LEU A 115 -9.85 -12.42 -1.19
CA LEU A 115 -8.66 -12.81 -1.95
C LEU A 115 -7.97 -14.04 -1.34
N PRO A 116 -7.30 -14.87 -2.16
CA PRO A 116 -6.49 -15.98 -1.67
C PRO A 116 -5.49 -15.55 -0.59
N ARG A 117 -5.21 -16.43 0.37
CA ARG A 117 -4.24 -16.15 1.45
C ARG A 117 -2.83 -15.82 0.93
N SER A 118 -2.50 -16.20 -0.28
CA SER A 118 -1.26 -15.84 -0.97
C SER A 118 -1.15 -14.35 -1.30
N VAL A 119 -2.28 -13.63 -1.37
CA VAL A 119 -2.34 -12.19 -1.60
C VAL A 119 -2.42 -11.46 -0.27
N GLY A 120 -1.52 -10.50 -0.04
CA GLY A 120 -1.51 -9.64 1.14
C GLY A 120 -2.23 -8.32 0.92
N ALA A 121 -2.51 -7.61 2.03
CA ALA A 121 -2.82 -6.20 2.02
C ALA A 121 -1.52 -5.38 2.11
N LEU A 122 -1.46 -4.26 1.41
CA LEU A 122 -0.54 -3.18 1.70
C LEU A 122 -1.37 -1.98 2.13
N ILE A 123 -1.03 -1.41 3.28
CA ILE A 123 -1.73 -0.24 3.80
C ILE A 123 -0.89 1.00 3.55
N ASP A 124 -1.37 1.85 2.66
CA ASP A 124 -0.85 3.20 2.53
C ASP A 124 -1.55 4.10 3.56
N THR A 125 -0.72 4.66 4.48
CA THR A 125 -1.21 5.43 5.62
C THR A 125 -1.74 6.80 5.20
N GLY A 126 -1.12 7.45 4.24
CA GLY A 126 -1.59 8.75 3.75
C GLY A 126 -2.89 8.63 2.95
N HIS A 127 -3.02 7.62 2.09
CA HIS A 127 -4.28 7.31 1.42
C HIS A 127 -5.41 7.04 2.43
N ALA A 128 -5.13 6.25 3.46
CA ALA A 128 -6.09 5.97 4.51
C ALA A 128 -6.50 7.23 5.30
N MET A 129 -5.52 8.10 5.65
CA MET A 129 -5.77 9.38 6.29
C MET A 129 -6.64 10.30 5.42
N ALA A 130 -6.28 10.49 4.15
CA ALA A 130 -7.03 11.31 3.20
C ALA A 130 -8.48 10.82 3.04
N ASN A 131 -8.70 9.51 3.16
CA ASN A 131 -10.03 8.89 3.12
C ASN A 131 -10.77 8.92 4.47
N GLY A 132 -10.11 9.34 5.56
CA GLY A 132 -10.67 9.36 6.91
C GLY A 132 -10.88 7.97 7.51
N TRP A 133 -10.00 7.01 7.18
CA TRP A 133 -10.07 5.64 7.68
C TRP A 133 -9.51 5.53 9.11
N ASP A 134 -10.06 4.61 9.87
CA ASP A 134 -9.52 4.16 11.15
C ASP A 134 -8.39 3.16 10.89
N ILE A 135 -7.14 3.66 10.77
CA ILE A 135 -5.98 2.82 10.47
C ILE A 135 -5.72 1.79 11.59
N PRO A 136 -5.71 2.12 12.89
CA PRO A 136 -5.58 1.12 13.94
C PRO A 136 -6.64 0.01 13.86
N GLY A 137 -7.92 0.35 13.68
CA GLY A 137 -9.00 -0.61 13.51
C GLY A 137 -8.84 -1.49 12.26
N LEU A 138 -8.30 -0.93 11.18
CA LEU A 138 -7.96 -1.69 9.97
C LEU A 138 -6.83 -2.69 10.24
N VAL A 139 -5.78 -2.29 10.96
CA VAL A 139 -4.67 -3.17 11.36
C VAL A 139 -5.18 -4.30 12.27
N GLU A 140 -6.05 -4.00 13.25
CA GLU A 140 -6.69 -5.01 14.10
C GLU A 140 -7.53 -6.00 13.29
N THR A 141 -8.23 -5.52 12.28
CA THR A 141 -9.15 -6.33 11.47
C THR A 141 -8.44 -7.24 10.47
N LEU A 142 -7.36 -6.79 9.86
CA LEU A 142 -6.62 -7.52 8.83
C LEU A 142 -5.42 -8.32 9.39
N GLY A 143 -4.77 -7.83 10.44
CA GLY A 143 -3.68 -8.53 11.15
C GLY A 143 -2.64 -9.13 10.21
N ASP A 144 -2.50 -10.45 10.25
CA ASP A 144 -1.54 -11.24 9.46
C ASP A 144 -1.75 -11.18 7.93
N ARG A 145 -2.87 -10.61 7.48
CA ARG A 145 -3.10 -10.35 6.06
C ARG A 145 -2.30 -9.15 5.56
N ILE A 146 -1.89 -8.24 6.44
CA ILE A 146 -1.08 -7.09 6.05
C ILE A 146 0.37 -7.54 5.93
N ARG A 147 0.97 -7.28 4.76
CA ARG A 147 2.36 -7.63 4.45
C ARG A 147 3.24 -6.43 4.18
N GLY A 148 2.68 -5.24 4.12
CA GLY A 148 3.43 -4.02 3.92
C GLY A 148 2.64 -2.77 4.28
N TYR A 149 3.39 -1.73 4.55
CA TYR A 149 2.88 -0.37 4.76
C TYR A 149 3.70 0.60 3.92
N HIS A 150 3.02 1.47 3.19
CA HIS A 150 3.58 2.72 2.74
C HIS A 150 3.31 3.75 3.84
N LEU A 151 4.39 4.26 4.42
CA LEU A 151 4.32 5.18 5.55
C LEU A 151 4.62 6.59 5.08
N HIS A 152 3.62 7.43 5.12
CA HIS A 152 3.73 8.87 4.97
C HIS A 152 2.58 9.58 5.68
N ASN A 153 2.74 10.86 5.95
CA ASN A 153 1.72 11.73 6.51
C ASN A 153 1.09 12.60 5.42
N THR A 154 -0.07 13.15 5.68
CA THR A 154 -0.79 14.00 4.74
C THR A 154 -1.80 14.87 5.48
N ASP A 155 -2.60 15.67 4.75
CA ASP A 155 -3.79 16.33 5.26
C ASP A 155 -5.06 15.51 4.95
N ASP A 156 -6.24 16.04 5.33
CA ASP A 156 -7.54 15.36 5.16
C ASP A 156 -8.03 15.27 3.71
N SER A 157 -7.31 15.81 2.76
CA SER A 157 -7.85 16.04 1.41
C SER A 157 -6.89 15.79 0.26
N HIS A 158 -5.59 15.62 0.55
CA HIS A 158 -4.57 15.48 -0.46
C HIS A 158 -3.67 14.28 -0.17
N ASP A 159 -3.07 13.75 -1.20
CA ASP A 159 -2.04 12.74 -1.12
C ASP A 159 -0.67 13.42 -1.25
N LEU A 160 -0.12 13.86 -0.12
CA LEU A 160 1.04 14.75 -0.08
C LEU A 160 2.37 14.06 0.17
N HIS A 161 2.37 12.79 0.56
CA HIS A 161 3.58 12.01 0.85
C HIS A 161 4.60 12.76 1.76
N ARG A 162 4.09 13.26 2.91
CA ARG A 162 4.91 14.02 3.86
C ARG A 162 5.62 13.09 4.84
N PRO A 163 6.77 13.51 5.41
CA PRO A 163 7.45 12.76 6.46
C PRO A 163 6.52 12.40 7.62
N ILE A 164 6.66 11.18 8.15
CA ILE A 164 5.75 10.64 9.16
C ILE A 164 5.79 11.40 10.49
N TYR A 165 6.90 12.08 10.79
CA TYR A 165 7.09 12.86 12.00
C TYR A 165 7.13 14.38 11.77
N GLU A 166 6.77 14.83 10.59
CA GLU A 166 6.65 16.28 10.31
C GLU A 166 5.40 16.84 10.97
N ASP A 167 5.54 17.94 11.71
CA ASP A 167 4.43 18.58 12.41
C ASP A 167 3.42 19.24 11.47
N GLY A 168 2.17 19.31 11.93
CA GLY A 168 1.11 20.05 11.24
C GLY A 168 0.28 19.21 10.23
N TRP A 169 0.49 17.90 10.22
CA TRP A 169 -0.26 16.96 9.39
C TRP A 169 -1.26 16.14 10.22
N ASN A 170 -1.97 15.21 9.59
CA ASN A 170 -3.05 14.43 10.20
C ASN A 170 -2.62 13.66 11.46
N TYR A 171 -1.47 13.01 11.40
CA TYR A 171 -0.95 12.30 12.56
C TYR A 171 0.17 13.10 13.21
N SER A 172 0.03 13.35 14.53
CA SER A 172 1.15 13.82 15.33
C SER A 172 2.20 12.72 15.47
N ALA A 173 3.39 13.11 15.91
CA ALA A 173 4.47 12.17 16.15
C ALA A 173 4.08 11.07 17.16
N GLU A 174 3.30 11.39 18.19
CA GLU A 174 2.79 10.44 19.20
C GLU A 174 1.76 9.48 18.61
N GLN A 175 0.89 9.97 17.73
CA GLN A 175 -0.10 9.13 17.03
C GLN A 175 0.60 8.16 16.07
N MET A 176 1.65 8.61 15.39
CA MET A 176 2.48 7.76 14.53
C MET A 176 3.21 6.68 15.36
N ASP A 177 3.79 7.05 16.50
CA ASP A 177 4.41 6.08 17.41
C ASP A 177 3.38 5.04 17.91
N ALA A 178 2.16 5.47 18.26
CA ALA A 178 1.09 4.56 18.66
C ALA A 178 0.67 3.61 17.52
N LEU A 179 0.59 4.11 16.28
CA LEU A 179 0.34 3.29 15.10
C LEU A 179 1.45 2.25 14.90
N LEU A 180 2.72 2.65 14.98
CA LEU A 180 3.86 1.74 14.87
C LEU A 180 3.85 0.66 15.96
N CYS A 181 3.44 0.99 17.19
CA CYS A 181 3.22 0.00 18.26
C CYS A 181 2.11 -1.00 17.89
N CYS A 182 1.02 -0.52 17.31
CA CYS A 182 -0.08 -1.37 16.84
C CYS A 182 0.39 -2.32 15.72
N ILE A 183 1.12 -1.80 14.75
CA ILE A 183 1.73 -2.57 13.65
C ILE A 183 2.68 -3.64 14.20
N HIS A 184 3.57 -3.26 15.12
CA HIS A 184 4.50 -4.22 15.73
C HIS A 184 3.79 -5.40 16.40
N ARG A 185 2.68 -5.13 17.07
CA ARG A 185 1.91 -6.16 17.79
C ARG A 185 1.13 -7.09 16.86
N LEU A 186 0.58 -6.58 15.76
CA LEU A 186 -0.46 -7.28 14.98
C LEU A 186 0.00 -7.73 13.60
N SER A 187 1.03 -7.08 13.05
CA SER A 187 1.63 -7.41 11.74
C SER A 187 3.16 -7.24 11.76
N PRO A 188 3.89 -7.88 12.71
CA PRO A 188 5.33 -7.64 12.92
C PRO A 188 6.21 -8.02 11.73
N GLU A 189 5.72 -8.86 10.84
CA GLU A 189 6.44 -9.34 9.65
C GLU A 189 6.17 -8.47 8.41
N ALA A 190 5.35 -7.41 8.54
CA ALA A 190 5.05 -6.53 7.42
C ALA A 190 6.23 -5.59 7.11
N ASP A 191 6.49 -5.38 5.83
CA ASP A 191 7.49 -4.40 5.37
C ASP A 191 7.02 -2.98 5.69
N LEU A 192 7.93 -2.12 6.18
CA LEU A 192 7.69 -0.70 6.42
C LEU A 192 8.47 0.12 5.40
N ILE A 193 7.78 0.85 4.55
CA ILE A 193 8.37 1.62 3.44
C ILE A 193 8.04 3.11 3.66
N LEU A 194 9.06 3.94 3.86
CA LEU A 194 8.90 5.39 3.91
C LEU A 194 8.73 5.91 2.48
N GLU A 195 7.56 6.43 2.15
CA GLU A 195 7.21 6.88 0.80
C GLU A 195 6.98 8.40 0.77
N TYR A 196 8.05 9.15 0.54
CA TYR A 196 8.03 10.62 0.60
C TYR A 196 8.12 11.27 -0.77
N ALA A 197 7.30 12.30 -0.98
CA ALA A 197 7.42 13.14 -2.17
C ALA A 197 8.77 13.87 -2.19
N PRO A 198 9.46 13.94 -3.33
CA PRO A 198 10.72 14.65 -3.43
C PRO A 198 10.62 16.11 -2.98
N GLY A 199 11.57 16.57 -2.17
CA GLY A 199 11.60 17.94 -1.68
C GLY A 199 12.96 18.30 -1.06
N PRO A 200 13.27 19.59 -0.88
CA PRO A 200 14.57 20.03 -0.38
C PRO A 200 14.85 19.59 1.07
N HIS A 201 13.80 19.28 1.82
CA HIS A 201 13.89 18.77 3.19
C HIS A 201 14.04 17.23 3.24
N ILE A 202 13.80 16.53 2.15
CA ILE A 202 13.96 15.07 2.06
C ILE A 202 15.43 14.76 1.79
N ASN A 203 16.13 14.38 2.84
CA ASN A 203 17.56 14.11 2.79
C ASN A 203 17.95 12.98 3.75
N GLN A 204 19.19 12.53 3.68
CA GLN A 204 19.68 11.42 4.49
C GLN A 204 19.51 11.66 6.01
N ALA A 205 19.72 12.88 6.50
CA ALA A 205 19.61 13.19 7.92
C ALA A 205 18.16 13.05 8.43
N LEU A 206 17.17 13.39 7.60
CA LEU A 206 15.76 13.14 7.91
C LEU A 206 15.51 11.64 8.05
N PHE A 207 15.87 10.83 7.02
CA PHE A 207 15.68 9.39 7.08
C PHE A 207 16.38 8.76 8.28
N ASP A 208 17.62 9.15 8.58
CA ASP A 208 18.37 8.63 9.73
C ASP A 208 17.66 8.93 11.05
N SER A 209 17.10 10.15 11.20
CA SER A 209 16.38 10.55 12.41
C SER A 209 15.07 9.80 12.59
N GLU A 210 14.29 9.63 11.52
CA GLU A 210 13.02 8.92 11.56
C GLU A 210 13.18 7.42 11.77
N LEU A 211 14.11 6.80 11.03
CA LEU A 211 14.44 5.39 11.23
C LEU A 211 14.92 5.10 12.65
N LYS A 212 15.73 6.00 13.22
CA LYS A 212 16.17 5.88 14.63
C LYS A 212 15.00 5.95 15.60
N ARG A 213 14.03 6.86 15.39
CA ARG A 213 12.83 6.96 16.22
C ARG A 213 11.96 5.70 16.06
N MET A 214 11.71 5.24 14.85
CA MET A 214 10.97 4.00 14.58
C MET A 214 11.62 2.79 15.29
N GLN A 215 12.96 2.67 15.24
CA GLN A 215 13.69 1.62 15.93
C GLN A 215 13.47 1.67 17.45
N LEU A 216 13.56 2.87 18.06
CA LEU A 216 13.30 3.03 19.49
C LEU A 216 11.87 2.64 19.88
N VAL A 217 10.87 3.01 19.08
CA VAL A 217 9.48 2.60 19.29
C VAL A 217 9.38 1.07 19.24
N TRP A 218 10.02 0.45 18.25
CA TRP A 218 10.00 -1.01 18.06
C TRP A 218 10.68 -1.78 19.18
N GLU A 219 11.84 -1.32 19.66
CA GLU A 219 12.59 -1.96 20.75
C GLU A 219 11.89 -1.85 22.09
N ASN A 220 11.24 -0.72 22.38
CA ASN A 220 10.51 -0.52 23.63
C ASN A 220 9.33 -1.49 23.80
N GLN A 221 8.73 -1.99 22.70
CA GLN A 221 7.67 -2.99 22.74
C GLN A 221 8.21 -4.37 23.14
N ARG A 222 9.44 -4.73 22.80
CA ARG A 222 10.06 -6.00 23.16
C ARG A 222 10.38 -6.14 24.65
N THR A 223 10.54 -5.01 25.34
CA THR A 223 10.87 -4.99 26.79
C THR A 223 9.64 -5.03 27.69
N THR A 224 8.44 -4.83 27.14
CA THR A 224 7.16 -4.80 27.89
C THR A 224 6.29 -6.02 27.65
N SER A 225 6.73 -6.98 26.84
CA SER A 225 6.10 -8.28 26.54
C SER A 225 6.79 -9.41 27.28
#